data_c979bf9c7c131fbf43e81fe87ad60d9b
#
_entry.id   c979bf9c7c131fbf43e81fe87ad60d9b
#
_cell.length_a   1.000
_cell.length_b   1.000
_cell.length_c   1.000
_cell.angle_alpha   90.00
_cell.angle_beta   90.00
_cell.angle_gamma   90.00
#
_symmetry.space_group_name_H-M   'P 1'
#
loop_
_entity.id
_entity.type
_entity.pdbx_description
1 polymer ?
#
loop_
_entity_poly.entity_id
_entity_poly.type
_entity_poly.pdbx_seq_one_letter_code
_entity_poly.pdbx_strand_id
1 'polypeptide(L)'
;MPKIKTVRGIENRKVVSQKEWLVARKRLLAKEKKFSKLRDALIHERRKLPWVKIEKEYVFDGPNGKVTLADLFCGRRQLLIYHFMFGPGWKEGCPHCSFWADHFDSVNIHIGQRDTAFAVVSRAPWSEIEPFKRRMGWRFKWVSSFNADFNFDFNVSFTPEQRKSGKAIYNYAPLDMDVDEREGVSAFYRDKNGDVYHTYSSYERGIDLMNTTYNFLDLTAKGRDENPDATQDWVRYHDEYKGASKDCCA
;
A
#
# COMPACT_ATOMS: atom_id res chain seq x y z
N MET A 1 30.80 0.81 -32.03
CA MET A 1 29.43 0.29 -31.86
C MET A 1 28.47 1.47 -31.73
N PRO A 2 27.31 1.44 -32.40
CA PRO A 2 26.35 2.54 -32.28
C PRO A 2 25.85 2.64 -30.85
N LYS A 3 25.63 3.86 -30.38
CA LYS A 3 25.06 4.18 -29.06
C LYS A 3 23.80 5.02 -29.29
N ILE A 4 22.76 4.76 -28.49
CA ILE A 4 21.61 5.66 -28.48
C ILE A 4 22.00 6.99 -27.81
N LYS A 5 21.44 8.10 -28.31
CA LYS A 5 21.60 9.39 -27.65
C LYS A 5 21.05 9.32 -26.24
N THR A 6 21.78 9.86 -25.28
CA THR A 6 21.31 9.97 -23.89
C THR A 6 20.13 10.93 -23.85
N VAL A 7 19.03 10.49 -23.26
CA VAL A 7 17.90 11.30 -22.85
C VAL A 7 17.75 11.22 -21.33
N ARG A 8 17.09 12.20 -20.71
CA ARG A 8 16.85 12.19 -19.27
C ARG A 8 16.23 10.85 -18.83
N GLY A 9 16.77 10.24 -17.79
CA GLY A 9 16.33 8.95 -17.24
C GLY A 9 16.83 7.71 -18.02
N ILE A 10 17.59 7.90 -19.11
CA ILE A 10 18.22 6.78 -19.83
C ILE A 10 19.73 7.01 -19.91
N GLU A 11 20.50 6.10 -19.31
CA GLU A 11 21.95 6.08 -19.50
C GLU A 11 22.31 5.72 -20.92
N ASN A 12 23.50 6.18 -21.36
CA ASN A 12 24.00 5.86 -22.69
C ASN A 12 24.24 4.34 -22.83
N ARG A 13 23.35 3.65 -23.48
CA ARG A 13 23.34 2.18 -23.61
C ARG A 13 24.14 1.72 -24.84
N LYS A 14 24.87 0.65 -24.65
CA LYS A 14 25.54 -0.04 -25.74
C LYS A 14 24.50 -0.80 -26.59
N VAL A 15 24.52 -0.56 -27.90
CA VAL A 15 23.71 -1.33 -28.85
C VAL A 15 24.53 -2.55 -29.30
N VAL A 16 23.96 -3.71 -29.18
CA VAL A 16 24.64 -5.00 -29.44
C VAL A 16 23.79 -5.90 -30.34
N SER A 17 24.39 -7.00 -30.81
CA SER A 17 23.67 -8.04 -31.54
C SER A 17 22.68 -8.79 -30.63
N GLN A 18 21.65 -9.42 -31.22
CA GLN A 18 20.69 -10.27 -30.50
C GLN A 18 21.41 -11.40 -29.72
N LYS A 19 22.46 -11.96 -30.29
CA LYS A 19 23.25 -13.03 -29.64
C LYS A 19 23.95 -12.53 -28.36
N GLU A 20 24.58 -11.37 -28.42
CA GLU A 20 25.23 -10.74 -27.25
C GLU A 20 24.20 -10.34 -26.20
N TRP A 21 23.06 -9.75 -26.63
CA TRP A 21 21.96 -9.41 -25.74
C TRP A 21 21.42 -10.64 -25.00
N LEU A 22 21.21 -11.76 -25.71
CA LEU A 22 20.73 -13.01 -25.11
C LEU A 22 21.66 -13.54 -24.03
N VAL A 23 22.98 -13.43 -24.22
CA VAL A 23 23.96 -13.82 -23.20
C VAL A 23 23.80 -12.97 -21.95
N ALA A 24 23.71 -11.64 -22.09
CA ALA A 24 23.51 -10.73 -20.98
C ALA A 24 22.16 -10.98 -20.28
N ARG A 25 21.08 -11.17 -21.07
CA ARG A 25 19.73 -11.46 -20.55
C ARG A 25 19.66 -12.76 -19.72
N LYS A 26 20.35 -13.81 -20.16
CA LYS A 26 20.42 -15.09 -19.42
C LYS A 26 21.15 -14.93 -18.08
N ARG A 27 22.18 -14.10 -18.00
CA ARG A 27 22.88 -13.79 -16.73
C ARG A 27 21.94 -13.06 -15.76
N LEU A 28 21.17 -12.08 -16.25
CA LEU A 28 20.16 -11.39 -15.43
C LEU A 28 19.07 -12.35 -14.97
N LEU A 29 18.54 -13.19 -15.88
CA LEU A 29 17.51 -14.20 -15.56
C LEU A 29 17.94 -15.12 -14.40
N ALA A 30 19.22 -15.50 -14.33
CA ALA A 30 19.71 -16.31 -13.21
C ALA A 30 19.60 -15.58 -11.86
N LYS A 31 19.79 -14.26 -11.83
CA LYS A 31 19.57 -13.43 -10.62
C LYS A 31 18.09 -13.30 -10.28
N GLU A 32 17.23 -13.06 -11.27
CA GLU A 32 15.78 -12.97 -11.12
C GLU A 32 15.19 -14.27 -10.52
N LYS A 33 15.68 -15.42 -10.99
CA LYS A 33 15.28 -16.73 -10.41
C LYS A 33 15.71 -16.89 -8.95
N LYS A 34 16.90 -16.40 -8.57
CA LYS A 34 17.33 -16.40 -7.16
C LYS A 34 16.45 -15.50 -6.31
N PHE A 35 16.11 -14.31 -6.81
CA PHE A 35 15.21 -13.38 -6.13
C PHE A 35 13.81 -13.99 -5.94
N SER A 36 13.25 -14.64 -6.97
CA SER A 36 11.94 -15.32 -6.84
C SER A 36 11.94 -16.39 -5.75
N LYS A 37 13.01 -17.23 -5.68
CA LYS A 37 13.16 -18.22 -4.61
C LYS A 37 13.27 -17.59 -3.22
N LEU A 38 14.02 -16.49 -3.10
CA LEU A 38 14.13 -15.75 -1.83
C LEU A 38 12.78 -15.19 -1.41
N ARG A 39 12.02 -14.59 -2.35
CA ARG A 39 10.68 -14.10 -2.09
C ARG A 39 9.74 -15.21 -1.61
N ASP A 40 9.78 -16.40 -2.24
CA ASP A 40 8.96 -17.54 -1.82
C ASP A 40 9.33 -18.01 -0.40
N ALA A 41 10.61 -18.03 -0.06
CA ALA A 41 11.08 -18.34 1.30
C ALA A 41 10.56 -17.33 2.33
N LEU A 42 10.67 -16.03 2.08
CA LEU A 42 10.15 -14.98 2.95
C LEU A 42 8.62 -15.08 3.13
N ILE A 43 7.87 -15.40 2.05
CA ILE A 43 6.43 -15.63 2.14
C ILE A 43 6.12 -16.84 3.04
N HIS A 44 6.94 -17.90 2.98
CA HIS A 44 6.79 -19.06 3.85
C HIS A 44 7.11 -18.71 5.32
N GLU A 45 8.17 -17.96 5.59
CA GLU A 45 8.54 -17.50 6.94
C GLU A 45 7.46 -16.59 7.52
N ARG A 46 6.91 -15.65 6.73
CA ARG A 46 5.80 -14.77 7.15
C ARG A 46 4.61 -15.59 7.68
N ARG A 47 4.27 -16.71 7.04
CA ARG A 47 3.18 -17.59 7.49
C ARG A 47 3.48 -18.35 8.78
N LYS A 48 4.72 -18.37 9.23
CA LYS A 48 5.13 -19.00 10.50
C LYS A 48 5.17 -18.01 11.67
N LEU A 49 4.95 -16.72 11.43
CA LEU A 49 4.91 -15.74 12.51
C LEU A 49 3.84 -16.13 13.54
N PRO A 50 4.08 -15.94 14.83
CA PRO A 50 3.06 -16.10 15.85
C PRO A 50 1.97 -15.03 15.68
N TRP A 51 0.77 -15.34 16.11
CA TRP A 51 -0.38 -14.44 16.01
C TRP A 51 -0.69 -13.83 17.38
N VAL A 52 -1.27 -12.62 17.36
CA VAL A 52 -1.74 -11.93 18.56
C VAL A 52 -3.25 -11.88 18.52
N LYS A 53 -3.91 -12.42 19.55
CA LYS A 53 -5.36 -12.30 19.70
C LYS A 53 -5.75 -10.84 19.93
N ILE A 54 -6.76 -10.38 19.22
CA ILE A 54 -7.33 -9.04 19.41
C ILE A 54 -8.40 -9.13 20.48
N GLU A 55 -8.08 -8.61 21.67
CA GLU A 55 -9.00 -8.57 22.80
C GLU A 55 -9.87 -7.30 22.81
N LYS A 56 -9.37 -6.22 22.19
CA LYS A 56 -10.04 -4.93 22.12
C LYS A 56 -11.09 -4.91 21.02
N GLU A 57 -12.28 -4.45 21.34
CA GLU A 57 -13.33 -4.23 20.36
C GLU A 57 -13.05 -2.92 19.61
N TYR A 58 -12.93 -3.00 18.29
CA TYR A 58 -12.81 -1.83 17.41
C TYR A 58 -14.12 -1.62 16.66
N VAL A 59 -14.66 -0.41 16.78
CA VAL A 59 -15.87 0.03 16.08
C VAL A 59 -15.53 1.24 15.22
N PHE A 60 -15.82 1.13 13.94
CA PHE A 60 -15.55 2.14 12.92
C PHE A 60 -16.84 2.83 12.48
N ASP A 61 -16.72 4.01 11.90
CA ASP A 61 -17.79 4.67 11.18
C ASP A 61 -17.72 4.35 9.69
N GLY A 62 -18.83 3.89 9.12
CA GLY A 62 -18.93 3.54 7.70
C GLY A 62 -20.18 4.13 7.04
N PRO A 63 -20.39 3.85 5.75
CA PRO A 63 -21.49 4.43 4.97
C PRO A 63 -22.89 4.12 5.53
N ASN A 64 -23.03 3.01 6.23
CA ASN A 64 -24.31 2.55 6.78
C ASN A 64 -24.33 2.56 8.32
N GLY A 65 -23.47 3.35 8.97
CA GLY A 65 -23.35 3.44 10.41
C GLY A 65 -22.14 2.71 10.97
N LYS A 66 -22.26 2.22 12.21
CA LYS A 66 -21.16 1.56 12.92
C LYS A 66 -20.85 0.18 12.33
N VAL A 67 -19.55 -0.14 12.24
CA VAL A 67 -19.00 -1.38 11.70
C VAL A 67 -17.90 -1.88 12.64
N THR A 68 -17.98 -3.11 13.10
CA THR A 68 -16.92 -3.72 13.94
C THR A 68 -15.77 -4.25 13.09
N LEU A 69 -14.61 -4.52 13.72
CA LEU A 69 -13.51 -5.21 13.04
C LEU A 69 -13.96 -6.57 12.49
N ALA A 70 -14.82 -7.29 13.21
CA ALA A 70 -15.37 -8.57 12.78
C ALA A 70 -16.25 -8.45 11.51
N ASP A 71 -16.98 -7.35 11.37
CA ASP A 71 -17.84 -7.08 10.19
C ASP A 71 -17.01 -6.79 8.93
N LEU A 72 -15.78 -6.28 9.09
CA LEU A 72 -14.90 -6.01 7.95
C LEU A 72 -14.48 -7.29 7.21
N PHE A 73 -14.53 -8.45 7.86
CA PHE A 73 -14.28 -9.74 7.23
C PHE A 73 -15.34 -10.14 6.18
N CYS A 74 -16.53 -9.54 6.21
CA CYS A 74 -17.60 -9.82 5.23
C CYS A 74 -17.87 -11.34 5.06
N GLY A 75 -17.89 -12.09 6.17
CA GLY A 75 -18.10 -13.54 6.18
C GLY A 75 -16.87 -14.38 5.82
N ARG A 76 -15.74 -13.76 5.47
CA ARG A 76 -14.47 -14.43 5.16
C ARG A 76 -13.64 -14.66 6.42
N ARG A 77 -12.62 -15.50 6.33
CA ARG A 77 -11.71 -15.80 7.44
C ARG A 77 -10.47 -14.93 7.47
N GLN A 78 -10.10 -14.31 6.35
CA GLN A 78 -8.93 -13.46 6.25
C GLN A 78 -9.35 -12.02 5.94
N LEU A 79 -8.61 -11.06 6.49
CA LEU A 79 -8.83 -9.64 6.23
C LEU A 79 -7.48 -8.96 6.03
N LEU A 80 -7.37 -8.17 4.97
CA LEU A 80 -6.31 -7.19 4.79
C LEU A 80 -6.89 -5.79 5.01
N ILE A 81 -6.21 -5.00 5.83
CA ILE A 81 -6.54 -3.58 6.03
C ILE A 81 -5.37 -2.74 5.54
N TYR A 82 -5.64 -1.81 4.63
CA TYR A 82 -4.71 -0.75 4.27
C TYR A 82 -4.98 0.46 5.14
N HIS A 83 -3.96 0.94 5.85
CA HIS A 83 -4.00 2.16 6.64
C HIS A 83 -3.68 3.32 5.70
N PHE A 84 -4.71 4.08 5.35
CA PHE A 84 -4.60 5.18 4.40
C PHE A 84 -4.46 6.50 5.17
N MET A 85 -3.42 7.26 4.88
CA MET A 85 -3.15 8.56 5.51
C MET A 85 -4.21 9.59 5.13
N PHE A 86 -5.17 9.77 6.00
CA PHE A 86 -6.18 10.80 5.93
C PHE A 86 -6.59 11.17 7.37
N GLY A 87 -5.94 12.20 7.90
CA GLY A 87 -6.17 12.70 9.25
C GLY A 87 -7.40 13.61 9.33
N PRO A 88 -7.98 13.79 10.53
CA PRO A 88 -9.08 14.71 10.75
C PRO A 88 -8.73 16.14 10.34
N GLY A 89 -9.63 16.79 9.62
CA GLY A 89 -9.45 18.16 9.14
C GLY A 89 -8.52 18.31 7.94
N TRP A 90 -7.97 17.20 7.41
CA TRP A 90 -7.28 17.25 6.14
C TRP A 90 -8.28 17.52 5.01
N LYS A 91 -7.88 18.38 4.09
CA LYS A 91 -8.72 18.76 2.97
C LYS A 91 -8.98 17.59 2.00
N GLU A 92 -7.98 16.73 1.86
CA GLU A 92 -7.95 15.56 0.97
C GLU A 92 -7.06 14.47 1.56
N GLY A 93 -7.27 13.23 1.17
CA GLY A 93 -6.40 12.12 1.54
C GLY A 93 -5.01 12.24 0.90
N CYS A 94 -4.01 11.58 1.46
CA CYS A 94 -2.64 11.62 0.96
C CYS A 94 -2.56 11.19 -0.53
N PRO A 95 -1.92 11.99 -1.43
CA PRO A 95 -1.79 11.63 -2.84
C PRO A 95 -0.96 10.36 -3.05
N HIS A 96 0.05 10.11 -2.23
CA HIS A 96 0.84 8.89 -2.31
C HIS A 96 0.01 7.66 -1.94
N CYS A 97 -0.78 7.70 -0.86
CA CYS A 97 -1.74 6.63 -0.54
C CYS A 97 -2.77 6.43 -1.66
N SER A 98 -3.21 7.51 -2.31
CA SER A 98 -4.13 7.45 -3.45
C SER A 98 -3.53 6.68 -4.62
N PHE A 99 -2.24 6.88 -4.90
CA PHE A 99 -1.51 6.14 -5.91
C PHE A 99 -1.49 4.62 -5.66
N TRP A 100 -1.43 4.16 -4.38
CA TRP A 100 -1.64 2.76 -4.03
C TRP A 100 -3.10 2.34 -4.19
N ALA A 101 -4.03 3.20 -3.72
CA ALA A 101 -5.45 2.89 -3.68
C ALA A 101 -6.08 2.67 -5.06
N ASP A 102 -5.55 3.32 -6.10
CA ASP A 102 -5.98 3.13 -7.49
C ASP A 102 -5.86 1.69 -8.00
N HIS A 103 -5.08 0.85 -7.30
CA HIS A 103 -4.92 -0.57 -7.65
C HIS A 103 -5.85 -1.52 -6.89
N PHE A 104 -6.57 -1.06 -5.85
CA PHE A 104 -7.23 -1.96 -4.90
C PHE A 104 -8.52 -2.59 -5.43
N ASP A 105 -9.31 -1.87 -6.21
CA ASP A 105 -10.61 -2.38 -6.68
C ASP A 105 -10.48 -3.63 -7.55
N SER A 106 -9.48 -3.67 -8.43
CA SER A 106 -9.24 -4.83 -9.29
C SER A 106 -8.74 -6.05 -8.52
N VAL A 107 -7.87 -5.84 -7.54
CA VAL A 107 -7.31 -6.91 -6.71
C VAL A 107 -8.37 -7.51 -5.80
N ASN A 108 -9.28 -6.70 -5.27
CA ASN A 108 -10.31 -7.13 -4.31
C ASN A 108 -11.20 -8.27 -4.84
N ILE A 109 -11.50 -8.27 -6.15
CA ILE A 109 -12.30 -9.33 -6.80
C ILE A 109 -11.58 -10.68 -6.66
N HIS A 110 -10.28 -10.71 -6.91
CA HIS A 110 -9.49 -11.95 -6.94
C HIS A 110 -9.17 -12.49 -5.55
N ILE A 111 -8.74 -11.63 -4.61
CA ILE A 111 -8.44 -12.09 -3.24
C ILE A 111 -9.69 -12.60 -2.53
N GLY A 112 -10.88 -12.08 -2.89
CA GLY A 112 -12.16 -12.56 -2.41
C GLY A 112 -12.41 -14.04 -2.73
N GLN A 113 -11.86 -14.56 -3.83
CA GLN A 113 -11.94 -15.99 -4.20
C GLN A 113 -10.99 -16.86 -3.34
N ARG A 114 -10.15 -16.26 -2.53
CA ARG A 114 -9.22 -16.94 -1.61
C ARG A 114 -9.53 -16.61 -0.16
N ASP A 115 -10.82 -16.48 0.15
CA ASP A 115 -11.35 -16.28 1.51
C ASP A 115 -10.74 -15.06 2.21
N THR A 116 -10.46 -14.00 1.44
CA THR A 116 -9.81 -12.79 1.94
C THR A 116 -10.68 -11.57 1.67
N ALA A 117 -11.05 -10.83 2.72
CA ALA A 117 -11.66 -9.51 2.63
C ALA A 117 -10.57 -8.43 2.55
N PHE A 118 -10.94 -7.28 2.01
CA PHE A 118 -10.09 -6.10 1.97
C PHE A 118 -10.88 -4.87 2.43
N ALA A 119 -10.25 -4.06 3.27
CA ALA A 119 -10.79 -2.78 3.69
C ALA A 119 -9.68 -1.72 3.77
N VAL A 120 -10.06 -0.48 3.67
CA VAL A 120 -9.22 0.69 3.93
C VAL A 120 -9.71 1.34 5.22
N VAL A 121 -8.78 1.81 6.05
CA VAL A 121 -9.08 2.52 7.30
C VAL A 121 -8.30 3.83 7.31
N SER A 122 -8.97 4.91 7.68
CA SER A 122 -8.37 6.23 7.91
C SER A 122 -8.92 6.86 9.19
N ARG A 123 -8.20 7.81 9.76
CA ARG A 123 -8.63 8.50 10.98
C ARG A 123 -9.52 9.72 10.73
N ALA A 124 -9.63 10.21 9.49
CA ALA A 124 -10.59 11.26 9.16
C ALA A 124 -12.04 10.82 9.48
N PRO A 125 -12.95 11.72 9.90
CA PRO A 125 -14.36 11.42 10.02
C PRO A 125 -14.96 10.88 8.70
N TRP A 126 -15.97 10.02 8.79
CA TRP A 126 -16.61 9.46 7.59
C TRP A 126 -17.14 10.55 6.64
N SER A 127 -17.64 11.65 7.19
CA SER A 127 -18.11 12.82 6.42
C SER A 127 -17.03 13.48 5.54
N GLU A 128 -15.74 13.31 5.89
CA GLU A 128 -14.61 13.81 5.10
C GLU A 128 -14.14 12.73 4.10
N ILE A 129 -14.17 11.45 4.51
CA ILE A 129 -13.75 10.32 3.67
C ILE A 129 -14.69 10.12 2.47
N GLU A 130 -16.00 10.15 2.69
CA GLU A 130 -16.99 9.81 1.66
C GLU A 130 -16.92 10.69 0.41
N PRO A 131 -16.87 12.02 0.50
CA PRO A 131 -16.76 12.89 -0.68
C PRO A 131 -15.47 12.63 -1.47
N PHE A 132 -14.34 12.43 -0.79
CA PHE A 132 -13.07 12.15 -1.41
C PHE A 132 -13.08 10.78 -2.11
N LYS A 133 -13.56 9.73 -1.44
CA LYS A 133 -13.74 8.40 -2.03
C LYS A 133 -14.60 8.44 -3.29
N ARG A 134 -15.68 9.22 -3.27
CA ARG A 134 -16.61 9.39 -4.41
C ARG A 134 -15.92 10.11 -5.57
N ARG A 135 -15.17 11.19 -5.30
CA ARG A 135 -14.35 11.89 -6.30
C ARG A 135 -13.40 10.93 -7.00
N MET A 136 -12.70 10.11 -6.23
CA MET A 136 -11.72 9.15 -6.74
C MET A 136 -12.37 7.91 -7.38
N GLY A 137 -13.68 7.75 -7.36
CA GLY A 137 -14.39 6.65 -7.99
C GLY A 137 -14.11 5.26 -7.39
N TRP A 138 -13.50 5.19 -6.20
CA TRP A 138 -13.15 3.93 -5.54
C TRP A 138 -14.36 3.22 -4.95
N ARG A 139 -14.40 1.88 -5.10
CA ARG A 139 -15.51 1.03 -4.65
C ARG A 139 -15.18 0.17 -3.44
N PHE A 140 -13.91 -0.06 -3.15
CA PHE A 140 -13.49 -0.86 -2.00
C PHE A 140 -14.11 -0.34 -0.68
N LYS A 141 -14.22 -1.22 0.31
CA LYS A 141 -14.72 -0.84 1.65
C LYS A 141 -13.73 0.10 2.31
N TRP A 142 -14.20 1.29 2.69
CA TRP A 142 -13.44 2.27 3.46
C TRP A 142 -14.24 2.64 4.69
N VAL A 143 -13.60 2.67 5.85
CA VAL A 143 -14.22 3.05 7.12
C VAL A 143 -13.33 4.01 7.89
N SER A 144 -13.95 4.78 8.78
CA SER A 144 -13.29 5.76 9.64
C SER A 144 -13.01 5.17 11.01
N SER A 145 -11.78 5.31 11.50
CA SER A 145 -11.39 5.04 12.87
C SER A 145 -11.37 6.31 13.76
N PHE A 146 -12.05 7.38 13.35
CA PHE A 146 -12.04 8.66 14.06
C PHE A 146 -12.39 8.52 15.56
N ASN A 147 -13.36 7.67 15.88
CA ASN A 147 -13.82 7.40 17.24
C ASN A 147 -13.24 6.12 17.83
N ALA A 148 -12.15 5.59 17.29
CA ALA A 148 -11.50 4.37 17.74
C ALA A 148 -9.98 4.52 17.76
N ASP A 149 -9.32 3.83 18.71
CA ASP A 149 -7.85 3.88 18.83
C ASP A 149 -7.12 3.02 17.80
N PHE A 150 -7.83 2.41 16.83
CA PHE A 150 -7.29 1.42 15.91
C PHE A 150 -6.00 1.88 15.23
N ASN A 151 -5.97 3.09 14.64
CA ASN A 151 -4.78 3.60 13.96
C ASN A 151 -3.61 3.85 14.93
N PHE A 152 -3.90 4.25 16.17
CA PHE A 152 -2.89 4.43 17.22
C PHE A 152 -2.31 3.09 17.66
N ASP A 153 -3.15 2.09 17.90
CA ASP A 153 -2.75 0.74 18.32
C ASP A 153 -1.94 0.01 17.24
N PHE A 154 -2.13 0.35 15.95
CA PHE A 154 -1.35 -0.17 14.82
C PHE A 154 -0.18 0.75 14.40
N ASN A 155 0.15 1.76 15.23
CA ASN A 155 1.29 2.67 15.05
C ASN A 155 1.31 3.36 13.67
N VAL A 156 0.15 3.79 13.19
CA VAL A 156 0.00 4.56 11.95
C VAL A 156 -0.63 5.94 12.17
N SER A 157 -0.98 6.26 13.42
CA SER A 157 -1.36 7.60 13.87
C SER A 157 -0.67 7.90 15.18
N PHE A 158 -0.31 9.17 15.40
CA PHE A 158 0.50 9.57 16.54
C PHE A 158 -0.10 10.78 17.23
N THR A 159 -0.16 10.72 18.58
CA THR A 159 -0.61 11.89 19.35
C THR A 159 0.48 12.97 19.37
N PRO A 160 0.11 14.24 19.61
CA PRO A 160 1.09 15.31 19.77
C PRO A 160 2.11 15.03 20.87
N GLU A 161 1.71 14.35 21.95
CA GLU A 161 2.57 13.98 23.07
C GLU A 161 3.59 12.90 22.66
N GLN A 162 3.17 11.88 21.92
CA GLN A 162 4.07 10.83 21.40
C GLN A 162 5.13 11.44 20.47
N ARG A 163 4.72 12.33 19.55
CA ARG A 163 5.63 13.02 18.62
C ARG A 163 6.63 13.89 19.34
N LYS A 164 6.17 14.76 20.26
CA LYS A 164 7.03 15.68 21.03
C LYS A 164 8.00 14.96 21.97
N SER A 165 7.60 13.81 22.53
CA SER A 165 8.44 13.05 23.45
C SER A 165 9.39 12.06 22.76
N GLY A 166 9.34 11.93 21.43
CA GLY A 166 10.11 10.94 20.68
C GLY A 166 9.68 9.48 20.98
N LYS A 167 8.48 9.27 21.53
CA LYS A 167 7.95 7.95 21.89
C LYS A 167 7.09 7.33 20.79
N ALA A 168 6.86 8.04 19.69
CA ALA A 168 6.16 7.49 18.54
C ALA A 168 6.97 6.34 17.94
N ILE A 169 6.32 5.21 17.70
CA ILE A 169 6.93 4.03 17.06
C ILE A 169 6.25 3.83 15.72
N TYR A 170 7.03 3.70 14.66
CA TYR A 170 6.55 3.35 13.32
C TYR A 170 7.50 2.34 12.69
N ASN A 171 6.97 1.39 11.94
CA ASN A 171 7.77 0.35 11.28
C ASN A 171 8.75 -0.34 12.25
N TYR A 172 8.28 -0.61 13.48
CA TYR A 172 9.02 -1.27 14.58
C TYR A 172 10.25 -0.51 15.10
N ALA A 173 10.36 0.78 14.80
CA ALA A 173 11.46 1.64 15.24
C ALA A 173 10.91 3.00 15.73
N PRO A 174 11.69 3.79 16.49
CA PRO A 174 11.31 5.17 16.80
C PRO A 174 11.07 5.97 15.53
N LEU A 175 9.95 6.73 15.51
CA LEU A 175 9.64 7.65 14.41
C LEU A 175 10.54 8.87 14.49
N ASP A 176 11.24 9.17 13.39
CA ASP A 176 12.19 10.29 13.28
C ASP A 176 11.60 11.54 12.59
N MET A 177 10.29 11.53 12.31
CA MET A 177 9.59 12.59 11.59
C MET A 177 8.44 13.15 12.42
N ASP A 178 8.19 14.46 12.33
CA ASP A 178 7.02 15.11 12.95
C ASP A 178 5.82 15.03 12.02
N VAL A 179 5.18 13.85 12.02
CA VAL A 179 3.96 13.57 11.24
C VAL A 179 2.90 12.94 12.14
N ASP A 180 1.63 13.17 11.85
CA ASP A 180 0.50 12.65 12.63
C ASP A 180 -0.11 11.37 12.05
N GLU A 181 0.12 11.08 10.75
CA GLU A 181 -0.36 9.90 10.05
C GLU A 181 0.74 9.23 9.26
N ARG A 182 0.70 7.91 9.19
CA ARG A 182 1.56 7.08 8.33
C ARG A 182 0.74 5.96 7.69
N GLU A 183 1.28 5.41 6.62
CA GLU A 183 0.67 4.32 5.86
C GLU A 183 1.14 2.96 6.37
N GLY A 184 0.35 1.93 6.03
CA GLY A 184 0.70 0.55 6.33
C GLY A 184 -0.33 -0.43 5.81
N VAL A 185 -0.04 -1.70 5.99
CA VAL A 185 -0.99 -2.80 5.77
C VAL A 185 -0.95 -3.76 6.94
N SER A 186 -2.12 -4.20 7.41
CA SER A 186 -2.25 -5.20 8.46
C SER A 186 -3.12 -6.36 8.00
N ALA A 187 -2.73 -7.58 8.36
CA ALA A 187 -3.42 -8.81 8.04
C ALA A 187 -4.02 -9.43 9.31
N PHE A 188 -5.24 -9.93 9.19
CA PHE A 188 -5.98 -10.54 10.27
C PHE A 188 -6.54 -11.89 9.84
N TYR A 189 -6.75 -12.76 10.81
CA TYR A 189 -7.43 -14.03 10.65
C TYR A 189 -8.56 -14.15 11.68
N ARG A 190 -9.71 -14.65 11.26
CA ARG A 190 -10.84 -14.97 12.14
C ARG A 190 -11.03 -16.48 12.16
N ASP A 191 -10.97 -17.05 13.36
CA ASP A 191 -11.15 -18.48 13.53
C ASP A 191 -12.64 -18.90 13.49
N LYS A 192 -12.88 -20.20 13.62
CA LYS A 192 -14.25 -20.75 13.62
C LYS A 192 -15.09 -20.38 14.86
N ASN A 193 -14.43 -19.95 15.94
CA ASN A 193 -15.10 -19.51 17.17
C ASN A 193 -15.48 -18.02 17.09
N GLY A 194 -15.00 -17.30 16.07
CA GLY A 194 -15.21 -15.87 15.89
C GLY A 194 -14.08 -15.00 16.44
N ASP A 195 -13.06 -15.59 17.08
CA ASP A 195 -11.90 -14.87 17.59
C ASP A 195 -11.06 -14.29 16.44
N VAL A 196 -10.63 -13.04 16.59
CA VAL A 196 -9.81 -12.33 15.60
C VAL A 196 -8.36 -12.27 16.08
N TYR A 197 -7.45 -12.54 15.15
CA TYR A 197 -6.01 -12.50 15.38
C TYR A 197 -5.34 -11.56 14.41
N HIS A 198 -4.42 -10.72 14.90
CA HIS A 198 -3.46 -9.99 14.07
C HIS A 198 -2.33 -10.96 13.70
N THR A 199 -2.04 -11.08 12.42
CA THR A 199 -1.09 -12.07 11.89
C THR A 199 0.16 -11.45 11.28
N TYR A 200 0.07 -10.21 10.77
CA TYR A 200 1.17 -9.54 10.10
C TYR A 200 0.87 -8.05 9.90
N SER A 201 1.90 -7.22 9.96
CA SER A 201 1.87 -5.84 9.46
C SER A 201 3.13 -5.48 8.71
N SER A 202 3.01 -4.55 7.76
CA SER A 202 4.12 -4.00 6.99
C SER A 202 3.86 -2.53 6.68
N TYR A 203 4.94 -1.76 6.58
CA TYR A 203 4.91 -0.31 6.50
C TYR A 203 5.94 0.18 5.48
N GLU A 204 5.91 1.45 5.11
CA GLU A 204 6.86 2.08 4.19
C GLU A 204 7.09 1.25 2.92
N ARG A 205 8.33 1.04 2.54
CA ARG A 205 8.70 0.25 1.38
C ARG A 205 8.25 -1.22 1.44
N GLY A 206 7.90 -1.72 2.62
CA GLY A 206 7.31 -3.04 2.77
C GLY A 206 5.96 -3.20 2.06
N ILE A 207 5.27 -2.10 1.75
CA ILE A 207 4.01 -2.09 0.99
C ILE A 207 4.20 -1.86 -0.52
N ASP A 208 5.43 -1.67 -1.02
CA ASP A 208 5.72 -1.48 -2.46
C ASP A 208 5.15 -2.64 -3.30
N LEU A 209 5.11 -3.85 -2.75
CA LEU A 209 4.54 -5.02 -3.41
C LEU A 209 3.06 -4.86 -3.83
N MET A 210 2.33 -3.92 -3.20
CA MET A 210 0.93 -3.62 -3.49
C MET A 210 0.77 -2.54 -4.57
N ASN A 211 1.85 -1.86 -5.00
CA ASN A 211 1.83 -0.85 -6.03
C ASN A 211 2.16 -1.45 -7.40
N THR A 212 1.13 -1.73 -8.18
CA THR A 212 1.30 -2.34 -9.51
C THR A 212 2.01 -1.41 -10.48
N THR A 213 1.77 -0.10 -10.42
CA THR A 213 2.42 0.88 -11.31
C THR A 213 3.94 0.83 -11.18
N TYR A 214 4.47 0.78 -9.97
CA TYR A 214 5.92 0.65 -9.77
C TYR A 214 6.47 -0.66 -10.34
N ASN A 215 5.75 -1.76 -10.19
CA ASN A 215 6.15 -3.04 -10.76
C ASN A 215 6.24 -2.97 -12.29
N PHE A 216 5.34 -2.22 -12.95
CA PHE A 216 5.40 -2.01 -14.41
C PHE A 216 6.55 -1.06 -14.80
N LEU A 217 6.73 0.06 -14.10
CA LEU A 217 7.80 1.00 -14.37
C LEU A 217 9.19 0.36 -14.24
N ASP A 218 9.39 -0.49 -13.22
CA ASP A 218 10.65 -1.21 -12.99
C ASP A 218 11.03 -2.16 -14.14
N LEU A 219 10.11 -2.49 -15.06
CA LEU A 219 10.39 -3.26 -16.29
C LEU A 219 10.82 -2.37 -17.47
N THR A 220 10.65 -1.07 -17.36
CA THR A 220 10.94 -0.13 -18.46
C THR A 220 12.40 0.31 -18.49
N ALA A 221 12.83 0.89 -19.61
CA ALA A 221 14.20 1.37 -19.75
C ALA A 221 14.55 2.53 -18.82
N LYS A 222 13.59 3.36 -18.43
CA LYS A 222 13.77 4.47 -17.48
C LYS A 222 13.58 4.06 -16.02
N GLY A 223 12.92 2.92 -15.77
CA GLY A 223 12.49 2.58 -14.43
C GLY A 223 11.44 3.58 -13.93
N ARG A 224 11.50 3.92 -12.65
CA ARG A 224 10.56 4.87 -12.02
C ARG A 224 10.82 6.33 -12.43
N ASP A 225 11.99 6.65 -12.98
CA ASP A 225 12.44 7.99 -13.43
C ASP A 225 12.23 9.09 -12.37
N GLU A 226 12.43 8.73 -11.10
CA GLU A 226 12.23 9.59 -9.94
C GLU A 226 13.51 10.32 -9.55
N ASN A 227 13.37 11.48 -8.91
CA ASN A 227 14.47 12.13 -8.24
C ASN A 227 14.85 11.33 -6.97
N PRO A 228 16.11 10.87 -6.80
CA PRO A 228 16.54 10.13 -5.62
C PRO A 228 16.31 10.88 -4.28
N ASP A 229 16.38 12.22 -4.31
CA ASP A 229 16.22 13.05 -3.13
C ASP A 229 14.75 13.43 -2.85
N ALA A 230 13.84 13.13 -3.78
CA ALA A 230 12.43 13.46 -3.70
C ALA A 230 11.59 12.40 -4.47
N THR A 231 11.64 11.16 -4.00
CA THR A 231 10.84 10.08 -4.59
C THR A 231 9.35 10.41 -4.52
N GLN A 232 8.60 10.02 -5.54
CA GLN A 232 7.16 10.27 -5.64
C GLN A 232 6.76 11.75 -5.78
N ASP A 233 7.66 12.67 -6.04
CA ASP A 233 7.36 14.09 -6.27
C ASP A 233 6.47 14.34 -7.49
N TRP A 234 6.44 13.39 -8.43
CA TRP A 234 5.62 13.39 -9.63
C TRP A 234 4.18 12.90 -9.41
N VAL A 235 3.92 12.21 -8.29
CA VAL A 235 2.61 11.60 -8.01
C VAL A 235 1.56 12.70 -7.77
N ARG A 236 0.41 12.54 -8.43
CA ARG A 236 -0.80 13.36 -8.27
C ARG A 236 -1.99 12.42 -8.10
N TYR A 237 -3.14 12.96 -7.71
CA TYR A 237 -4.38 12.21 -7.83
C TYR A 237 -4.61 11.86 -9.31
N HIS A 238 -5.19 10.71 -9.59
CA HIS A 238 -5.33 10.24 -10.98
C HIS A 238 -6.17 11.18 -11.85
N ASP A 239 -7.04 11.99 -11.26
CA ASP A 239 -7.87 13.00 -11.93
C ASP A 239 -7.15 14.35 -12.16
N GLU A 240 -5.91 14.51 -11.68
CA GLU A 240 -5.14 15.76 -11.77
C GLU A 240 -3.95 15.68 -12.74
N TYR A 241 -3.66 14.53 -13.33
CA TYR A 241 -2.57 14.44 -14.30
C TYR A 241 -2.91 15.23 -15.57
N LYS A 242 -2.08 16.23 -15.89
CA LYS A 242 -2.21 17.02 -17.13
C LYS A 242 -1.92 16.12 -18.34
N GLY A 243 -2.84 16.08 -19.31
CA GLY A 243 -2.64 15.36 -20.57
C GLY A 243 -2.85 13.84 -20.47
N ALA A 244 -3.41 13.34 -19.37
CA ALA A 244 -4.04 12.03 -19.36
C ALA A 244 -5.28 12.10 -20.26
N SER A 245 -5.06 12.16 -21.62
CA SER A 245 -6.14 11.96 -22.55
C SER A 245 -6.67 10.55 -22.33
N LYS A 246 -7.98 10.43 -22.21
CA LYS A 246 -8.68 9.13 -22.17
C LYS A 246 -8.46 8.31 -23.45
N ASP A 247 -7.68 8.82 -24.40
CA ASP A 247 -7.63 8.39 -25.79
C ASP A 247 -6.34 7.68 -26.22
N CYS A 248 -5.39 7.41 -25.31
CA CYS A 248 -4.18 6.66 -25.69
C CYS A 248 -4.41 5.16 -25.98
N CYS A 249 -5.61 4.62 -25.71
CA CYS A 249 -5.97 3.22 -25.91
C CYS A 249 -7.43 3.02 -26.37
N ALA A 250 -8.02 4.03 -27.03
CA ALA A 250 -9.31 3.89 -27.72
C ALA A 250 -9.11 3.49 -29.17
#